data_7cfbf16cd682607e3427675c3e0e329c
#
_entry.id   7cfbf16cd682607e3427675c3e0e329c
#
_cell.length_a   1.000
_cell.length_b   1.000
_cell.length_c   1.000
_cell.angle_alpha   90.00
_cell.angle_beta   90.00
_cell.angle_gamma   90.00
#
_symmetry.space_group_name_H-M   'P 1'
#
loop_
_entity.id
_entity.type
_entity.pdbx_description
1 polymer ?
#
loop_
_entity_poly.entity_id
_entity_poly.type
_entity_poly.pdbx_seq_one_letter_code
_entity_poly.pdbx_strand_id
1 'polypeptide(L)'
;MIEEPYRWVEAIANRREYIEAQLSPGSPIAALGYRGAILFLTLSQTRQKIFEIYDRIAMGAIGHPGDIERLRMAAIELASTEGFSRSATDVSLRRLVYYSLSPVMKTAFEQVYGPPYLARMLFAEVGERPEDDLFLRVEYDGEIATNGATYARAQQDFAVLSGTRQSRELMEAFLKTQHAPDASFEAALNCALDAWSIGHMSLQAGDVKELPERAAVRKYRKEQLANSGIEAALLERDASRAIRYRLLLDTELRSLIND
;
A
#
# COMPACT_ATOMS: atom_id res chain seq x y z
N MET A 1 23.54 -11.45 -33.50
CA MET A 1 24.53 -11.00 -32.50
C MET A 1 24.05 -11.59 -31.18
N ILE A 2 24.79 -12.57 -30.66
CA ILE A 2 24.45 -13.19 -29.39
C ILE A 2 24.81 -12.13 -28.33
N GLU A 3 23.80 -11.52 -27.73
CA GLU A 3 24.01 -10.61 -26.59
C GLU A 3 24.63 -11.43 -25.46
N GLU A 4 25.78 -10.98 -24.98
CA GLU A 4 26.45 -11.64 -23.88
C GLU A 4 25.57 -11.63 -22.65
N PRO A 5 25.39 -12.74 -21.93
CA PRO A 5 24.54 -12.81 -20.73
C PRO A 5 24.85 -11.74 -19.68
N TYR A 6 26.07 -11.29 -19.60
CA TYR A 6 26.52 -10.24 -18.68
C TYR A 6 25.90 -8.87 -18.96
N ARG A 7 25.66 -8.51 -20.22
CA ARG A 7 25.02 -7.25 -20.59
C ARG A 7 23.55 -7.22 -20.15
N TRP A 8 22.88 -8.36 -20.20
CA TRP A 8 21.53 -8.49 -19.71
C TRP A 8 21.46 -8.27 -18.19
N VAL A 9 22.32 -8.90 -17.41
CA VAL A 9 22.39 -8.76 -15.96
C VAL A 9 22.66 -7.31 -15.55
N GLU A 10 23.62 -6.66 -16.22
CA GLU A 10 23.95 -5.25 -15.99
C GLU A 10 22.77 -4.33 -16.35
N ALA A 11 22.10 -4.56 -17.48
CA ALA A 11 20.96 -3.78 -17.91
C ALA A 11 19.79 -3.86 -16.90
N ILE A 12 19.50 -5.05 -16.37
CA ILE A 12 18.48 -5.26 -15.35
C ILE A 12 18.88 -4.60 -14.01
N ALA A 13 20.16 -4.67 -13.63
CA ALA A 13 20.65 -4.02 -12.42
C ALA A 13 20.52 -2.49 -12.49
N ASN A 14 20.96 -1.89 -13.59
CA ASN A 14 20.86 -0.45 -13.83
C ASN A 14 19.39 0.01 -13.87
N ARG A 15 18.51 -0.81 -14.48
CA ARG A 15 17.07 -0.55 -14.52
C ARG A 15 16.46 -0.56 -13.13
N ARG A 16 16.84 -1.52 -12.29
CA ARG A 16 16.39 -1.61 -10.89
C ARG A 16 16.83 -0.38 -10.10
N GLU A 17 18.10 0.00 -10.20
CA GLU A 17 18.63 1.19 -9.53
C GLU A 17 17.89 2.47 -9.95
N TYR A 18 17.66 2.64 -11.25
CA TYR A 18 16.88 3.76 -11.77
C TYR A 18 15.47 3.81 -11.18
N ILE A 19 14.74 2.69 -11.18
CA ILE A 19 13.37 2.65 -10.67
C ILE A 19 13.35 2.90 -9.16
N GLU A 20 14.26 2.28 -8.39
CA GLU A 20 14.39 2.51 -6.95
C GLU A 20 14.64 3.99 -6.63
N ALA A 21 15.53 4.65 -7.38
CA ALA A 21 15.78 6.08 -7.22
C ALA A 21 14.53 6.94 -7.49
N GLN A 22 13.73 6.58 -8.51
CA GLN A 22 12.48 7.28 -8.83
C GLN A 22 11.38 7.07 -7.78
N LEU A 23 11.34 5.90 -7.14
CA LEU A 23 10.33 5.55 -6.14
C LEU A 23 10.71 5.97 -4.72
N SER A 24 12.00 6.19 -4.46
CA SER A 24 12.51 6.49 -3.12
C SER A 24 11.85 7.69 -2.42
N PRO A 25 11.43 8.79 -3.09
CA PRO A 25 10.75 9.90 -2.43
C PRO A 25 9.27 9.63 -2.14
N GLY A 26 8.77 8.44 -2.49
CA GLY A 26 7.36 8.08 -2.31
C GLY A 26 6.92 8.10 -0.85
N SER A 27 6.04 9.04 -0.48
CA SER A 27 5.48 9.15 0.87
C SER A 27 4.74 7.87 1.29
N PRO A 28 4.90 7.41 2.53
CA PRO A 28 4.35 6.14 3.00
C PRO A 28 2.83 6.04 2.93
N ILE A 29 2.34 4.80 2.88
CA ILE A 29 0.92 4.45 3.02
C ILE A 29 0.85 3.31 4.04
N ALA A 30 -0.06 3.40 5.01
CA ALA A 30 -0.38 2.32 5.94
C ALA A 30 -1.78 1.79 5.67
N ALA A 31 -1.95 0.46 5.70
CA ALA A 31 -3.24 -0.20 5.67
C ALA A 31 -3.34 -1.13 6.89
N LEU A 32 -4.33 -0.90 7.75
CA LEU A 32 -4.50 -1.61 9.02
C LEU A 32 -5.89 -2.24 9.09
N GLY A 33 -5.96 -3.55 9.34
CA GLY A 33 -7.20 -4.21 9.76
C GLY A 33 -7.52 -3.84 11.20
N TYR A 34 -8.75 -3.45 11.47
CA TYR A 34 -9.27 -3.24 12.81
C TYR A 34 -10.68 -3.83 12.92
N ARG A 35 -11.28 -3.77 14.10
CA ARG A 35 -12.51 -4.48 14.46
C ARG A 35 -13.59 -4.60 13.37
N GLY A 36 -13.89 -3.55 12.63
CA GLY A 36 -14.99 -3.54 11.65
C GLY A 36 -14.59 -3.27 10.21
N ALA A 37 -13.30 -3.02 9.93
CA ALA A 37 -12.87 -2.56 8.60
C ALA A 37 -11.36 -2.68 8.40
N ILE A 38 -10.92 -2.38 7.19
CA ILE A 38 -9.52 -2.06 6.90
C ILE A 38 -9.41 -0.54 6.69
N LEU A 39 -8.52 0.09 7.44
CA LEU A 39 -8.17 1.51 7.31
C LEU A 39 -6.95 1.66 6.39
N PHE A 40 -7.08 2.42 5.32
CA PHE A 40 -5.95 2.97 4.57
C PHE A 40 -5.68 4.40 5.02
N LEU A 41 -4.40 4.76 5.15
CA LEU A 41 -3.99 6.10 5.56
C LEU A 41 -2.68 6.53 4.90
N THR A 42 -2.64 7.77 4.45
CA THR A 42 -1.43 8.51 4.09
C THR A 42 -1.62 10.00 4.40
N LEU A 43 -0.53 10.76 4.43
CA LEU A 43 -0.59 12.21 4.38
C LEU A 43 -0.19 12.68 2.98
N SER A 44 -1.01 13.54 2.40
CA SER A 44 -0.80 14.10 1.07
C SER A 44 -1.16 15.59 1.05
N GLN A 45 -0.44 16.35 0.23
CA GLN A 45 -0.75 17.78 0.03
C GLN A 45 -1.66 18.02 -1.17
N THR A 46 -1.52 17.22 -2.24
CA THR A 46 -2.14 17.59 -3.53
C THR A 46 -2.63 16.42 -4.37
N ARG A 47 -2.26 15.17 -4.06
CA ARG A 47 -2.56 14.02 -4.94
C ARG A 47 -3.20 12.89 -4.17
N GLN A 48 -4.23 12.33 -4.72
CA GLN A 48 -4.85 11.11 -4.25
C GLN A 48 -3.89 9.93 -4.46
N LYS A 49 -3.80 9.07 -3.45
CA LYS A 49 -2.96 7.86 -3.43
C LYS A 49 -3.73 6.61 -3.06
N ILE A 50 -4.93 6.76 -2.53
CA ILE A 50 -5.79 5.66 -2.07
C ILE A 50 -7.03 5.64 -2.95
N PHE A 51 -7.32 4.49 -3.55
CA PHE A 51 -8.33 4.34 -4.58
C PHE A 51 -9.22 3.13 -4.31
N GLU A 52 -10.49 3.26 -4.64
CA GLU A 52 -11.38 2.12 -4.83
C GLU A 52 -10.99 1.37 -6.12
N ILE A 53 -11.00 0.05 -6.06
CA ILE A 53 -10.82 -0.81 -7.23
C ILE A 53 -12.11 -1.56 -7.55
N TYR A 54 -12.69 -2.20 -6.55
CA TYR A 54 -13.95 -2.91 -6.68
C TYR A 54 -14.61 -3.04 -5.30
N ASP A 55 -15.83 -3.48 -5.23
CA ASP A 55 -16.70 -3.54 -4.03
C ASP A 55 -15.97 -3.68 -2.69
N ARG A 56 -15.04 -4.63 -2.61
CA ARG A 56 -14.31 -5.00 -1.38
C ARG A 56 -12.80 -4.77 -1.47
N ILE A 57 -12.33 -4.17 -2.58
CA ILE A 57 -10.91 -4.05 -2.89
C ILE A 57 -10.53 -2.59 -3.00
N ALA A 58 -9.51 -2.20 -2.26
CA ALA A 58 -8.88 -0.89 -2.36
C ALA A 58 -7.39 -1.01 -2.70
N MET A 59 -6.84 0.06 -3.23
CA MET A 59 -5.44 0.18 -3.62
C MET A 59 -4.84 1.46 -3.06
N GLY A 60 -3.67 1.35 -2.46
CA GLY A 60 -2.76 2.46 -2.24
C GLY A 60 -1.57 2.36 -3.20
N ALA A 61 -1.06 3.48 -3.71
CA ALA A 61 0.05 3.46 -4.64
C ALA A 61 1.04 4.61 -4.45
N ILE A 62 2.32 4.34 -4.73
CA ILE A 62 3.39 5.34 -4.83
C ILE A 62 4.10 5.20 -6.16
N GLY A 63 4.59 6.31 -6.71
CA GLY A 63 5.33 6.35 -7.97
C GLY A 63 4.83 7.39 -8.96
N HIS A 64 5.02 7.12 -10.25
CA HIS A 64 4.62 8.05 -11.31
C HIS A 64 3.10 8.05 -11.51
N PRO A 65 2.43 9.21 -11.46
CA PRO A 65 0.96 9.28 -11.50
C PRO A 65 0.32 8.63 -12.74
N GLY A 66 0.95 8.80 -13.90
CA GLY A 66 0.44 8.19 -15.13
C GLY A 66 0.50 6.67 -15.15
N ASP A 67 1.52 6.08 -14.51
CA ASP A 67 1.65 4.62 -14.40
C ASP A 67 0.67 4.08 -13.36
N ILE A 68 0.52 4.79 -12.23
CA ILE A 68 -0.48 4.45 -11.20
C ILE A 68 -1.87 4.43 -11.82
N GLU A 69 -2.23 5.46 -12.58
CA GLU A 69 -3.54 5.55 -13.22
C GLU A 69 -3.78 4.43 -14.24
N ARG A 70 -2.79 4.11 -15.06
CA ARG A 70 -2.88 2.98 -16.01
C ARG A 70 -3.11 1.65 -15.31
N LEU A 71 -2.37 1.38 -14.23
CA LEU A 71 -2.50 0.16 -13.45
C LEU A 71 -3.83 0.10 -12.69
N ARG A 72 -4.28 1.24 -12.13
CA ARG A 72 -5.58 1.39 -11.49
C ARG A 72 -6.72 1.08 -12.45
N MET A 73 -6.72 1.68 -13.64
CA MET A 73 -7.75 1.44 -14.66
C MET A 73 -7.75 -0.01 -15.12
N ALA A 74 -6.58 -0.60 -15.36
CA ALA A 74 -6.48 -2.02 -15.70
C ALA A 74 -7.07 -2.92 -14.59
N ALA A 75 -6.79 -2.59 -13.32
CA ALA A 75 -7.35 -3.33 -12.19
C ALA A 75 -8.89 -3.24 -12.14
N ILE A 76 -9.45 -2.04 -12.34
CA ILE A 76 -10.90 -1.82 -12.36
C ILE A 76 -11.56 -2.56 -13.53
N GLU A 77 -10.99 -2.47 -14.73
CA GLU A 77 -11.52 -3.15 -15.93
C GLU A 77 -11.54 -4.68 -15.75
N LEU A 78 -10.46 -5.23 -15.22
CA LEU A 78 -10.36 -6.67 -14.96
C LEU A 78 -11.37 -7.12 -13.91
N ALA A 79 -11.46 -6.41 -12.78
CA ALA A 79 -12.42 -6.71 -11.72
C ALA A 79 -13.86 -6.60 -12.21
N SER A 80 -14.19 -5.54 -12.95
CA SER A 80 -15.51 -5.31 -13.50
C SER A 80 -15.89 -6.36 -14.54
N THR A 81 -14.97 -6.75 -15.42
CA THR A 81 -15.17 -7.78 -16.42
C THR A 81 -15.43 -9.14 -15.76
N GLU A 82 -14.68 -9.50 -14.73
CA GLU A 82 -14.89 -10.73 -13.97
C GLU A 82 -16.23 -10.71 -13.23
N GLY A 83 -16.55 -9.61 -12.55
CA GLY A 83 -17.82 -9.46 -11.84
C GLY A 83 -19.04 -9.50 -12.75
N PHE A 84 -18.93 -8.93 -13.95
CA PHE A 84 -20.00 -8.98 -14.95
C PHE A 84 -20.15 -10.38 -15.57
N SER A 85 -19.04 -11.06 -15.89
CA SER A 85 -19.08 -12.35 -16.58
C SER A 85 -19.43 -13.53 -15.66
N ARG A 86 -19.27 -13.39 -14.36
CA ARG A 86 -19.54 -14.45 -13.36
C ARG A 86 -20.47 -13.93 -12.26
N SER A 87 -19.89 -13.37 -11.20
CA SER A 87 -20.59 -12.72 -10.08
C SER A 87 -19.66 -11.73 -9.40
N ALA A 88 -20.19 -10.65 -8.84
CA ALA A 88 -19.43 -9.71 -8.04
C ALA A 88 -18.71 -10.38 -6.86
N THR A 89 -19.27 -11.45 -6.31
CA THR A 89 -18.68 -12.23 -5.22
C THR A 89 -17.47 -13.07 -5.64
N ASP A 90 -17.33 -13.37 -6.94
CA ASP A 90 -16.22 -14.17 -7.48
C ASP A 90 -14.96 -13.33 -7.74
N VAL A 91 -15.11 -12.00 -7.77
CA VAL A 91 -13.96 -11.08 -7.90
C VAL A 91 -13.13 -11.18 -6.64
N SER A 92 -11.87 -11.58 -6.80
CA SER A 92 -10.94 -11.69 -5.69
C SER A 92 -9.61 -11.01 -5.97
N LEU A 93 -9.05 -10.38 -4.95
CA LEU A 93 -7.76 -9.71 -5.03
C LEU A 93 -6.64 -10.66 -5.46
N ARG A 94 -6.67 -11.93 -4.99
CA ARG A 94 -5.67 -12.93 -5.42
C ARG A 94 -5.65 -13.10 -6.92
N ARG A 95 -6.80 -13.28 -7.53
CA ARG A 95 -6.89 -13.47 -8.98
C ARG A 95 -6.43 -12.25 -9.73
N LEU A 96 -6.90 -11.08 -9.32
CA LEU A 96 -6.54 -9.80 -9.91
C LEU A 96 -5.02 -9.58 -9.90
N VAL A 97 -4.36 -9.83 -8.77
CA VAL A 97 -2.93 -9.57 -8.60
C VAL A 97 -2.10 -10.67 -9.26
N TYR A 98 -2.32 -11.96 -8.92
CA TYR A 98 -1.44 -13.04 -9.36
C TYR A 98 -1.54 -13.37 -10.85
N TYR A 99 -2.73 -13.24 -11.44
CA TYR A 99 -2.94 -13.65 -12.83
C TYR A 99 -2.99 -12.49 -13.82
N SER A 100 -3.06 -11.25 -13.33
CA SER A 100 -3.18 -10.10 -14.22
C SER A 100 -2.13 -9.03 -13.97
N LEU A 101 -2.12 -8.39 -12.81
CA LEU A 101 -1.26 -7.23 -12.57
C LEU A 101 0.22 -7.59 -12.46
N SER A 102 0.57 -8.59 -11.66
CA SER A 102 1.97 -9.02 -11.48
C SER A 102 2.62 -9.47 -12.79
N PRO A 103 1.99 -10.31 -13.63
CA PRO A 103 2.57 -10.69 -14.92
C PRO A 103 2.79 -9.50 -15.87
N VAL A 104 1.88 -8.53 -15.89
CA VAL A 104 2.02 -7.31 -16.70
C VAL A 104 3.22 -6.48 -16.24
N MET A 105 3.35 -6.27 -14.94
CA MET A 105 4.49 -5.52 -14.37
C MET A 105 5.81 -6.24 -14.60
N LYS A 106 5.84 -7.56 -14.38
CA LYS A 106 7.02 -8.39 -14.64
C LYS A 106 7.45 -8.30 -16.10
N THR A 107 6.52 -8.46 -17.03
CA THR A 107 6.81 -8.36 -18.46
C THR A 107 7.38 -6.99 -18.83
N ALA A 108 6.77 -5.91 -18.33
CA ALA A 108 7.26 -4.56 -18.55
C ALA A 108 8.66 -4.33 -17.95
N PHE A 109 8.94 -4.91 -16.79
CA PHE A 109 10.25 -4.82 -16.15
C PHE A 109 11.33 -5.57 -16.91
N GLU A 110 11.04 -6.74 -17.46
CA GLU A 110 11.98 -7.58 -18.20
C GLU A 110 12.26 -7.06 -19.63
N GLN A 111 11.38 -6.25 -20.19
CA GLN A 111 11.55 -5.63 -21.51
C GLN A 111 12.53 -4.45 -21.45
N VAL A 112 13.83 -4.70 -21.59
CA VAL A 112 14.90 -3.70 -21.44
C VAL A 112 14.71 -2.47 -22.35
N TYR A 113 14.15 -2.64 -23.55
CA TYR A 113 13.91 -1.55 -24.50
C TYR A 113 12.55 -0.84 -24.32
N GLY A 114 11.70 -1.35 -23.43
CA GLY A 114 10.40 -0.74 -23.11
C GLY A 114 10.43 0.07 -21.80
N PRO A 115 9.49 1.01 -21.60
CA PRO A 115 9.39 1.72 -20.34
C PRO A 115 8.86 0.78 -19.24
N PRO A 116 9.51 0.72 -18.07
CA PRO A 116 8.95 0.03 -16.91
C PRO A 116 7.78 0.82 -16.31
N TYR A 117 6.97 0.18 -15.49
CA TYR A 117 6.08 0.90 -14.59
C TYR A 117 6.87 1.46 -13.40
N LEU A 118 6.80 2.76 -13.20
CA LEU A 118 7.36 3.45 -12.03
C LEU A 118 6.31 3.50 -10.92
N ALA A 119 5.92 2.34 -10.40
CA ALA A 119 4.88 2.22 -9.39
C ALA A 119 5.11 1.05 -8.45
N ARG A 120 4.75 1.23 -7.18
CA ARG A 120 4.50 0.19 -6.19
C ARG A 120 3.07 0.31 -5.72
N MET A 121 2.43 -0.81 -5.51
CA MET A 121 1.02 -0.85 -5.11
C MET A 121 0.84 -1.69 -3.85
N LEU A 122 -0.07 -1.25 -3.01
CA LEU A 122 -0.57 -1.97 -1.86
C LEU A 122 -2.07 -2.16 -2.05
N PHE A 123 -2.50 -3.40 -2.11
CA PHE A 123 -3.91 -3.75 -2.18
C PHE A 123 -4.39 -4.35 -0.87
N ALA A 124 -5.65 -4.11 -0.54
CA ALA A 124 -6.34 -4.88 0.46
C ALA A 124 -7.73 -5.26 -0.01
N GLU A 125 -8.17 -6.43 0.42
CA GLU A 125 -9.53 -6.95 0.27
C GLU A 125 -10.10 -7.24 1.65
N VAL A 126 -11.26 -6.64 1.96
CA VAL A 126 -11.97 -6.93 3.21
C VAL A 126 -12.76 -8.22 3.06
N GLY A 127 -12.51 -9.17 3.96
CA GLY A 127 -13.24 -10.44 4.04
C GLY A 127 -14.56 -10.33 4.79
N GLU A 128 -15.27 -11.44 4.92
CA GLU A 128 -16.46 -11.53 5.78
C GLU A 128 -16.08 -11.49 7.27
N ARG A 129 -14.91 -12.03 7.60
CA ARG A 129 -14.33 -12.03 8.95
C ARG A 129 -12.94 -11.41 8.90
N PRO A 130 -12.42 -10.87 10.01
CA PRO A 130 -11.08 -10.29 10.07
C PRO A 130 -9.98 -11.23 9.59
N GLU A 131 -10.09 -12.52 9.89
CA GLU A 131 -9.15 -13.55 9.46
C GLU A 131 -9.16 -13.83 7.95
N ASP A 132 -10.16 -13.33 7.23
CA ASP A 132 -10.29 -13.48 5.78
C ASP A 132 -9.77 -12.23 5.03
N ASP A 133 -9.34 -11.19 5.76
CA ASP A 133 -8.74 -9.99 5.17
C ASP A 133 -7.44 -10.34 4.43
N LEU A 134 -7.23 -9.74 3.29
CA LEU A 134 -6.05 -9.99 2.48
C LEU A 134 -5.33 -8.69 2.15
N PHE A 135 -4.03 -8.68 2.38
CA PHE A 135 -3.14 -7.59 2.01
C PHE A 135 -2.07 -8.11 1.05
N LEU A 136 -1.91 -7.47 -0.10
CA LEU A 136 -0.91 -7.80 -1.11
C LEU A 136 -0.17 -6.54 -1.54
N ARG A 137 1.17 -6.61 -1.53
CA ARG A 137 2.02 -5.59 -2.14
C ARG A 137 2.55 -6.10 -3.46
N VAL A 138 2.51 -5.25 -4.49
CA VAL A 138 3.04 -5.54 -5.81
C VAL A 138 4.15 -4.55 -6.12
N GLU A 139 5.35 -5.07 -6.32
CA GLU A 139 6.53 -4.29 -6.65
C GLU A 139 6.61 -4.05 -8.18
N TYR A 140 7.40 -3.08 -8.58
CA TYR A 140 7.58 -2.69 -9.98
C TYR A 140 8.09 -3.81 -10.90
N ASP A 141 8.73 -4.84 -10.37
CA ASP A 141 9.22 -6.02 -11.09
C ASP A 141 8.21 -7.19 -11.09
N GLY A 142 7.01 -6.95 -10.58
CA GLY A 142 5.95 -7.94 -10.48
C GLY A 142 6.05 -8.86 -9.27
N GLU A 143 7.04 -8.66 -8.38
CA GLU A 143 7.09 -9.41 -7.13
C GLU A 143 5.84 -9.13 -6.29
N ILE A 144 5.20 -10.21 -5.82
CA ILE A 144 4.07 -10.13 -4.90
C ILE A 144 4.58 -10.46 -3.51
N ALA A 145 4.53 -9.47 -2.62
CA ALA A 145 4.81 -9.69 -1.22
C ALA A 145 3.49 -9.73 -0.44
N THR A 146 3.34 -10.81 0.32
CA THR A 146 2.32 -10.91 1.36
C THR A 146 2.99 -10.61 2.69
N ASN A 147 2.35 -9.86 3.56
CA ASN A 147 2.83 -9.70 4.92
C ASN A 147 2.53 -10.99 5.70
N GLY A 148 3.41 -11.97 5.60
CA GLY A 148 3.27 -13.27 6.25
C GLY A 148 3.70 -14.41 5.34
N ALA A 149 4.28 -15.47 5.91
CA ALA A 149 4.91 -16.57 5.17
C ALA A 149 4.02 -17.17 4.09
N THR A 150 4.62 -17.38 2.96
CA THR A 150 4.20 -18.13 1.79
C THR A 150 3.46 -19.39 2.19
N TYR A 151 2.21 -19.57 2.23
CA TYR A 151 1.42 -20.78 2.51
C TYR A 151 1.00 -21.09 3.95
N ALA A 152 1.54 -20.48 4.97
CA ALA A 152 1.03 -20.62 6.32
C ALA A 152 0.29 -19.35 6.71
N ARG A 153 -0.90 -19.50 7.27
CA ARG A 153 -1.74 -18.46 7.86
C ARG A 153 -1.03 -17.70 9.01
N ALA A 154 0.02 -16.96 8.71
CA ALA A 154 0.51 -15.93 9.59
C ALA A 154 -0.13 -14.64 9.09
N GLN A 155 -1.34 -14.43 9.49
CA GLN A 155 -2.14 -13.27 9.22
C GLN A 155 -1.47 -12.06 9.87
N GLN A 156 -0.95 -11.18 9.07
CA GLN A 156 -0.68 -9.83 9.53
C GLN A 156 -1.89 -8.98 9.14
N ASP A 157 -2.52 -8.42 10.16
CA ASP A 157 -3.70 -7.56 10.01
C ASP A 157 -3.31 -6.15 9.54
N PHE A 158 -2.18 -6.01 8.89
CA PHE A 158 -1.69 -4.75 8.34
C PHE A 158 -0.74 -4.96 7.17
N ALA A 159 -0.59 -3.92 6.36
CA ALA A 159 0.45 -3.80 5.36
C ALA A 159 0.88 -2.34 5.20
N VAL A 160 2.09 -2.13 4.73
CA VAL A 160 2.63 -0.79 4.49
C VAL A 160 3.35 -0.71 3.15
N LEU A 161 3.33 0.48 2.58
CA LEU A 161 4.04 0.82 1.36
C LEU A 161 4.91 2.05 1.64
N SER A 162 6.14 2.07 1.16
CA SER A 162 7.04 3.22 1.29
C SER A 162 8.01 3.30 0.13
N GLY A 163 8.59 4.47 -0.05
CA GLY A 163 9.57 4.75 -1.10
C GLY A 163 10.82 3.89 -1.01
N THR A 164 11.27 3.55 0.20
CA THR A 164 12.44 2.72 0.42
C THR A 164 12.12 1.48 1.24
N ARG A 165 12.90 0.42 1.05
CA ARG A 165 12.80 -0.82 1.81
C ARG A 165 13.00 -0.57 3.31
N GLN A 166 13.97 0.24 3.67
CA GLN A 166 14.32 0.54 5.06
C GLN A 166 13.17 1.24 5.78
N SER A 167 12.57 2.27 5.17
CA SER A 167 11.40 2.96 5.70
C SER A 167 10.25 1.99 5.94
N ARG A 168 9.99 1.10 5.00
CA ARG A 168 8.98 0.05 5.13
C ARG A 168 9.26 -0.89 6.29
N GLU A 169 10.49 -1.40 6.42
CA GLU A 169 10.88 -2.31 7.49
C GLU A 169 10.70 -1.69 8.89
N LEU A 170 10.98 -0.40 9.05
CA LEU A 170 10.73 0.33 10.31
C LEU A 170 9.23 0.46 10.62
N MET A 171 8.41 0.77 9.61
CA MET A 171 6.95 0.80 9.78
C MET A 171 6.40 -0.57 10.19
N GLU A 172 6.84 -1.64 9.51
CA GLU A 172 6.44 -3.02 9.83
C GLU A 172 6.88 -3.43 11.24
N ALA A 173 8.11 -3.09 11.65
CA ALA A 173 8.62 -3.37 12.99
C ALA A 173 7.79 -2.66 14.08
N PHE A 174 7.40 -1.40 13.84
CA PHE A 174 6.53 -0.65 14.73
C PHE A 174 5.15 -1.31 14.83
N LEU A 175 4.51 -1.59 13.70
CA LEU A 175 3.15 -2.15 13.67
C LEU A 175 3.08 -3.56 14.30
N LYS A 176 4.09 -4.39 14.12
CA LYS A 176 4.18 -5.71 14.78
C LYS A 176 4.08 -5.64 16.31
N THR A 177 4.47 -4.51 16.89
CA THR A 177 4.48 -4.34 18.36
C THR A 177 3.34 -3.47 18.89
N GLN A 178 2.77 -2.59 18.06
CA GLN A 178 1.81 -1.58 18.51
C GLN A 178 0.42 -1.77 17.92
N HIS A 179 0.29 -2.46 16.78
CA HIS A 179 -1.01 -2.70 16.19
C HIS A 179 -1.78 -3.78 16.94
N ALA A 180 -3.07 -3.52 17.17
CA ALA A 180 -4.01 -4.46 17.76
C ALA A 180 -5.24 -4.59 16.85
N PRO A 181 -5.56 -5.79 16.33
CA PRO A 181 -6.70 -6.00 15.44
C PRO A 181 -8.06 -5.68 16.07
N ASP A 182 -8.14 -5.79 17.39
CA ASP A 182 -9.36 -5.48 18.17
C ASP A 182 -9.50 -3.99 18.53
N ALA A 183 -8.58 -3.16 18.06
CA ALA A 183 -8.54 -1.73 18.38
C ALA A 183 -9.82 -1.01 17.94
N SER A 184 -10.12 0.09 18.59
CA SER A 184 -11.10 1.06 18.11
C SER A 184 -10.58 1.78 16.86
N PHE A 185 -11.48 2.40 16.09
CA PHE A 185 -11.10 3.21 14.94
C PHE A 185 -10.09 4.31 15.32
N GLU A 186 -10.32 5.00 16.43
CA GLU A 186 -9.41 6.05 16.93
C GLU A 186 -8.01 5.50 17.23
N ALA A 187 -7.90 4.35 17.87
CA ALA A 187 -6.62 3.71 18.16
C ALA A 187 -5.91 3.26 16.86
N ALA A 188 -6.64 2.68 15.92
CA ALA A 188 -6.10 2.28 14.62
C ALA A 188 -5.63 3.51 13.81
N LEU A 189 -6.39 4.60 13.82
CA LEU A 189 -6.02 5.87 13.18
C LEU A 189 -4.72 6.43 13.74
N ASN A 190 -4.61 6.53 15.06
CA ASN A 190 -3.40 7.04 15.71
C ASN A 190 -2.19 6.12 15.46
N CYS A 191 -2.38 4.80 15.49
CA CYS A 191 -1.35 3.82 15.17
C CYS A 191 -0.87 3.95 13.70
N ALA A 192 -1.79 4.13 12.75
CA ALA A 192 -1.46 4.35 11.34
C ALA A 192 -0.69 5.66 11.12
N LEU A 193 -1.07 6.74 11.82
CA LEU A 193 -0.36 8.02 11.77
C LEU A 193 1.06 7.92 12.34
N ASP A 194 1.25 7.19 13.43
CA ASP A 194 2.57 6.97 14.01
C ASP A 194 3.43 6.11 13.07
N ALA A 195 2.88 5.04 12.49
CA ALA A 195 3.57 4.23 11.50
C ALA A 195 3.97 5.05 10.26
N TRP A 196 3.05 5.86 9.73
CA TRP A 196 3.34 6.77 8.63
C TRP A 196 4.46 7.74 8.98
N SER A 197 4.42 8.33 10.18
CA SER A 197 5.42 9.28 10.66
C SER A 197 6.81 8.66 10.75
N ILE A 198 6.92 7.44 11.28
CA ILE A 198 8.16 6.67 11.35
C ILE A 198 8.74 6.42 9.95
N GLY A 199 7.89 5.97 9.03
CA GLY A 199 8.30 5.74 7.65
C GLY A 199 8.77 7.02 6.97
N HIS A 200 8.05 8.12 7.15
CA HIS A 200 8.41 9.40 6.53
C HIS A 200 9.66 10.02 7.14
N MET A 201 9.85 9.92 8.46
CA MET A 201 11.11 10.32 9.13
C MET A 201 12.31 9.57 8.56
N SER A 202 12.17 8.26 8.34
CA SER A 202 13.25 7.45 7.75
C SER A 202 13.59 7.89 6.32
N LEU A 203 12.60 8.29 5.51
CA LEU A 203 12.84 8.80 4.16
C LEU A 203 13.60 10.14 4.18
N GLN A 204 13.36 10.98 5.18
CA GLN A 204 14.02 12.29 5.31
C GLN A 204 15.43 12.19 5.90
N ALA A 205 15.64 11.29 6.85
CA ALA A 205 16.90 11.19 7.58
C ALA A 205 17.94 10.27 6.90
N GLY A 206 17.53 9.50 5.88
CA GLY A 206 18.40 8.54 5.21
C GLY A 206 18.61 7.26 6.03
N ASP A 207 19.81 6.89 6.35
CA ASP A 207 20.18 5.58 6.93
C ASP A 207 19.82 5.45 8.43
N VAL A 208 18.52 5.40 8.77
CA VAL A 208 18.01 5.18 10.14
C VAL A 208 17.68 3.71 10.32
N LYS A 209 18.41 2.99 11.19
CA LYS A 209 18.23 1.55 11.42
C LYS A 209 17.37 1.20 12.63
N GLU A 210 17.10 2.16 13.49
CA GLU A 210 16.38 1.97 14.75
C GLU A 210 15.07 2.73 14.75
N LEU A 211 14.11 2.21 15.50
CA LEU A 211 12.83 2.91 15.71
C LEU A 211 13.07 4.21 16.47
N PRO A 212 12.54 5.34 16.00
CA PRO A 212 12.67 6.60 16.72
C PRO A 212 11.89 6.57 18.04
N GLU A 213 12.34 7.40 18.99
CA GLU A 213 11.64 7.56 20.26
C GLU A 213 10.22 8.07 20.07
N ARG A 214 9.28 7.58 20.89
CA ARG A 214 7.85 7.96 20.80
C ARG A 214 7.62 9.46 20.85
N ALA A 215 8.38 10.18 21.66
CA ALA A 215 8.30 11.64 21.76
C ALA A 215 8.66 12.34 20.44
N ALA A 216 9.71 11.86 19.77
CA ALA A 216 10.11 12.35 18.46
C ALA A 216 9.05 12.07 17.38
N VAL A 217 8.47 10.87 17.38
CA VAL A 217 7.37 10.49 16.45
C VAL A 217 6.16 11.40 16.64
N ARG A 218 5.71 11.64 17.87
CA ARG A 218 4.58 12.53 18.16
C ARG A 218 4.83 13.97 17.73
N LYS A 219 6.01 14.50 18.03
CA LYS A 219 6.41 15.84 17.59
C LYS A 219 6.38 15.96 16.07
N TYR A 220 6.99 15.01 15.39
CA TYR A 220 7.05 14.98 13.94
C TYR A 220 5.64 14.85 13.31
N ARG A 221 4.81 13.95 13.83
CA ARG A 221 3.42 13.81 13.41
C ARG A 221 2.65 15.13 13.49
N LYS A 222 2.77 15.85 14.61
CA LYS A 222 2.12 17.15 14.81
C LYS A 222 2.58 18.19 13.77
N GLU A 223 3.87 18.24 13.48
CA GLU A 223 4.44 19.12 12.45
C GLU A 223 3.92 18.76 11.05
N GLN A 224 3.85 17.47 10.71
CA GLN A 224 3.35 17.03 9.40
C GLN A 224 1.85 17.28 9.23
N LEU A 225 1.05 17.05 10.26
CA LEU A 225 -0.40 17.30 10.25
C LEU A 225 -0.74 18.79 10.12
N ALA A 226 0.13 19.68 10.56
CA ALA A 226 -0.03 21.12 10.35
C ALA A 226 0.15 21.54 8.88
N ASN A 227 0.93 20.77 8.11
CA ASN A 227 1.36 21.12 6.76
C ASN A 227 0.72 20.25 5.65
N SER A 228 0.03 19.17 6.02
CA SER A 228 -0.53 18.19 5.09
C SER A 228 -1.96 17.82 5.46
N GLY A 229 -2.77 17.45 4.46
CA GLY A 229 -4.05 16.82 4.67
C GLY A 229 -3.91 15.31 4.94
N ILE A 230 -4.86 14.76 5.69
CA ILE A 230 -4.97 13.33 5.89
C ILE A 230 -5.83 12.77 4.75
N GLU A 231 -5.27 11.83 4.01
CA GLU A 231 -6.02 11.03 3.06
C GLU A 231 -6.23 9.64 3.69
N ALA A 232 -7.48 9.29 3.96
CA ALA A 232 -7.83 8.01 4.54
C ALA A 232 -9.12 7.45 3.94
N ALA A 233 -9.17 6.12 3.86
CA ALA A 233 -10.34 5.40 3.40
C ALA A 233 -10.55 4.13 4.23
N LEU A 234 -11.80 3.69 4.32
CA LEU A 234 -12.20 2.44 4.95
C LEU A 234 -12.69 1.46 3.89
N LEU A 235 -12.38 0.18 4.10
CA LEU A 235 -13.14 -0.94 3.55
C LEU A 235 -13.97 -1.51 4.70
N GLU A 236 -15.25 -1.12 4.75
CA GLU A 236 -16.18 -1.47 5.84
C GLU A 236 -16.68 -2.90 5.70
N ARG A 237 -16.53 -3.74 6.74
CA ARG A 237 -16.96 -5.14 6.71
C ARG A 237 -18.47 -5.28 6.72
N ASP A 238 -19.15 -4.55 7.59
CA ASP A 238 -20.59 -4.65 7.85
C ASP A 238 -21.41 -3.59 7.12
N ALA A 239 -20.91 -3.07 6.00
CA ALA A 239 -21.65 -2.09 5.23
C ALA A 239 -22.93 -2.74 4.66
N SER A 240 -24.07 -2.10 4.84
CA SER A 240 -25.36 -2.53 4.26
C SER A 240 -25.44 -2.39 2.74
N ARG A 241 -24.44 -1.76 2.14
CA ARG A 241 -24.27 -1.53 0.70
C ARG A 241 -23.22 -2.48 0.11
N ALA A 242 -23.32 -2.78 -1.19
CA ALA A 242 -22.35 -3.62 -1.89
C ALA A 242 -20.95 -3.00 -1.86
N ILE A 243 -20.84 -1.70 -2.11
CA ILE A 243 -19.59 -0.96 -2.09
C ILE A 243 -19.16 -0.77 -0.65
N ARG A 244 -18.03 -1.37 -0.30
CA ARG A 244 -17.42 -1.33 1.04
C ARG A 244 -16.45 -0.15 1.23
N TYR A 245 -16.00 0.45 0.14
CA TYR A 245 -15.08 1.56 0.16
C TYR A 245 -15.77 2.85 0.60
N ARG A 246 -15.14 3.58 1.54
CA ARG A 246 -15.58 4.89 1.99
C ARG A 246 -14.40 5.82 2.25
N LEU A 247 -14.37 6.92 1.54
CA LEU A 247 -13.43 8.01 1.82
C LEU A 247 -13.82 8.70 3.13
N LEU A 248 -12.80 9.02 3.94
CA LEU A 248 -12.96 9.78 5.18
C LEU A 248 -12.60 11.25 4.94
N LEU A 249 -13.36 12.16 5.53
CA LEU A 249 -13.06 13.58 5.45
C LEU A 249 -11.97 13.96 6.45
N ASP A 250 -11.01 14.78 6.04
CA ASP A 250 -9.92 15.27 6.91
C ASP A 250 -10.47 15.94 8.19
N THR A 251 -11.59 16.64 8.07
CA THR A 251 -12.26 17.29 9.22
C THR A 251 -12.80 16.31 10.24
N GLU A 252 -13.29 15.14 9.82
CA GLU A 252 -13.76 14.08 10.72
C GLU A 252 -12.57 13.44 11.45
N LEU A 253 -11.46 13.24 10.73
CA LEU A 253 -10.28 12.59 11.26
C LEU A 253 -9.55 13.43 12.31
N ARG A 254 -9.45 14.73 12.09
CA ARG A 254 -8.72 15.63 13.00
C ARG A 254 -9.31 15.67 14.40
N SER A 255 -10.61 15.45 14.57
CA SER A 255 -11.26 15.41 15.89
C SER A 255 -10.91 14.16 16.71
N LEU A 256 -10.36 13.11 16.06
CA LEU A 256 -10.04 11.82 16.67
C LEU A 256 -8.53 11.61 16.90
N ILE A 257 -7.73 12.59 16.50
CA ILE A 257 -6.27 12.50 16.65
C ILE A 257 -5.88 12.98 18.03
N ASN A 258 -5.23 12.11 18.78
CA ASN A 258 -4.68 12.42 20.10
C ASN A 258 -3.38 13.21 19.96
N ASP A 259 -3.24 14.27 20.76
CA ASP A 259 -2.04 15.11 20.87
C ASP A 259 -0.81 14.38 21.45
#